data_4569a57279e43a9da963e01354cdf12a
#
_entry.id   4569a57279e43a9da963e01354cdf12a
#
_cell.length_a   1.000
_cell.length_b   1.000
_cell.length_c   1.000
_cell.angle_alpha   90.00
_cell.angle_beta   90.00
_cell.angle_gamma   90.00
#
_symmetry.space_group_name_H-M   'P 1'
#
loop_
_entity.id
_entity.type
_entity.pdbx_description
1 polymer ?
#
loop_
_entity_poly.entity_id
_entity_poly.type
_entity_poly.pdbx_seq_one_letter_code
_entity_poly.pdbx_strand_id
1 'polypeptide(L)'
;MITPATLTIAVASDLHAFSQADESGARPSHLQIQQSEGLPGHHPIAGLLELIRSRGIHADLLLCPGDMGDKATPEAIAYAWKAMHRVKEALGADVLGAATGNHDVDSRLKYCAYDPEQVLKNLDPPYPFSDEALNNKYWARKFVILSQPKYRLVVLNSSGYHQGNMEEQKHGRVAPDTLDRLKAELQASTRPLINLLLCHHHPQQHSELKLGDYDVMKDGQQLLDILGSGRFGRWLVVHGHKHHPKITYASGGALSPVVFSAGSLCASLYLELQTVCRNQFYLIHLDPAAIEKSGLRGQVTAWDWAPGKGWASSGDGSGVPHRCGFGYRGDLYVLAQRVALSMNGSAMDWDALVQSIPDLMFLFPQDLLFLADILETDFELKVLRDMGVPRQIGRRI
;
A
#
# COMPACT_ATOMS: atom_id res chain seq x y z
N MET A 1 0.35 28.30 -16.77
CA MET A 1 -0.31 27.38 -15.82
C MET A 1 0.80 26.63 -15.10
N ILE A 2 0.84 26.70 -13.77
CA ILE A 2 1.82 25.95 -12.97
C ILE A 2 1.39 24.48 -13.06
N THR A 3 2.23 23.63 -13.63
CA THR A 3 1.98 22.18 -13.64
C THR A 3 1.84 21.74 -12.17
N PRO A 4 0.74 21.07 -11.78
CA PRO A 4 0.58 20.62 -10.40
C PRO A 4 1.71 19.66 -10.06
N ALA A 5 2.38 19.91 -8.93
CA ALA A 5 3.49 19.09 -8.47
C ALA A 5 3.05 17.63 -8.25
N THR A 6 3.91 16.68 -8.59
CA THR A 6 3.73 15.24 -8.32
C THR A 6 3.33 15.02 -6.87
N LEU A 7 2.38 14.12 -6.62
CA LEU A 7 2.04 13.65 -5.28
C LEU A 7 2.85 12.39 -4.98
N THR A 8 3.67 12.45 -3.94
CA THR A 8 4.46 11.31 -3.47
C THR A 8 3.88 10.78 -2.16
N ILE A 9 3.54 9.49 -2.14
CA ILE A 9 2.90 8.80 -1.01
C ILE A 9 3.85 7.72 -0.52
N ALA A 10 4.25 7.78 0.74
CA ALA A 10 4.94 6.69 1.42
C ALA A 10 3.92 5.72 2.03
N VAL A 11 4.22 4.41 2.00
CA VAL A 11 3.36 3.38 2.60
C VAL A 11 4.19 2.47 3.49
N ALA A 12 3.76 2.33 4.77
CA ALA A 12 4.35 1.45 5.78
C ALA A 12 3.20 0.75 6.53
N SER A 13 3.09 -0.56 6.42
CA SER A 13 1.96 -1.36 6.92
C SER A 13 2.40 -2.50 7.82
N ASP A 14 1.51 -2.96 8.67
CA ASP A 14 1.63 -4.25 9.39
C ASP A 14 2.97 -4.37 10.14
N LEU A 15 3.20 -3.46 11.09
CA LEU A 15 4.42 -3.42 11.89
C LEU A 15 4.46 -4.55 12.92
N HIS A 16 3.30 -4.88 13.50
CA HIS A 16 3.14 -5.87 14.58
C HIS A 16 4.18 -5.70 15.69
N ALA A 17 4.42 -4.45 16.12
CA ALA A 17 5.31 -4.19 17.25
C ALA A 17 4.88 -4.99 18.48
N PHE A 18 5.84 -5.53 19.24
CA PHE A 18 5.52 -6.38 20.38
C PHE A 18 6.50 -6.15 21.54
N SER A 19 6.04 -6.43 22.76
CA SER A 19 6.86 -6.34 23.98
C SER A 19 7.54 -7.68 24.31
N GLN A 20 6.79 -8.79 24.24
CA GLN A 20 7.26 -10.13 24.59
C GLN A 20 6.86 -11.13 23.52
N ALA A 21 7.74 -12.13 23.29
CA ALA A 21 7.40 -13.29 22.48
C ALA A 21 6.21 -14.04 23.12
N ASP A 22 5.51 -14.84 22.34
CA ASP A 22 4.45 -15.69 22.88
C ASP A 22 5.03 -16.85 23.75
N GLU A 23 4.16 -17.66 24.33
CA GLU A 23 4.54 -18.80 25.20
C GLU A 23 5.40 -19.84 24.47
N SER A 24 5.33 -19.93 23.15
CA SER A 24 6.17 -20.81 22.32
C SER A 24 7.53 -20.19 21.99
N GLY A 25 7.75 -18.93 22.34
CA GLY A 25 8.93 -18.14 21.97
C GLY A 25 8.83 -17.53 20.55
N ALA A 26 7.68 -17.70 19.85
CA ALA A 26 7.50 -17.11 18.54
C ALA A 26 7.32 -15.59 18.63
N ARG A 27 7.94 -14.89 17.68
CA ARG A 27 7.88 -13.43 17.57
C ARG A 27 6.94 -13.03 16.42
N PRO A 28 5.96 -12.17 16.66
CA PRO A 28 5.05 -11.73 15.60
C PRO A 28 5.74 -10.87 14.54
N SER A 29 6.85 -10.23 14.92
CA SER A 29 7.61 -9.34 14.03
C SER A 29 9.08 -9.24 14.42
N HIS A 30 9.82 -8.46 13.66
CA HIS A 30 11.19 -8.06 13.96
C HIS A 30 11.28 -6.73 14.73
N LEU A 31 10.14 -6.18 15.19
CA LEU A 31 10.03 -4.91 15.91
C LEU A 31 9.66 -5.14 17.38
N GLN A 32 10.65 -5.50 18.19
CA GLN A 32 10.49 -5.59 19.65
C GLN A 32 10.73 -4.23 20.27
N ILE A 33 9.81 -3.74 21.10
CA ILE A 33 9.85 -2.34 21.62
C ILE A 33 11.04 -2.04 22.54
N GLN A 34 11.65 -3.07 23.16
CA GLN A 34 12.85 -2.92 23.99
C GLN A 34 14.14 -3.09 23.20
N GLN A 35 14.08 -3.38 21.91
CA GLN A 35 15.25 -3.59 21.09
C GLN A 35 16.04 -2.30 20.89
N SER A 36 17.38 -2.38 21.04
CA SER A 36 18.25 -1.24 20.77
C SER A 36 18.22 -0.81 19.30
N GLU A 37 18.07 0.48 19.05
CA GLU A 37 18.13 1.09 17.72
C GLU A 37 19.56 1.31 17.20
N GLY A 38 20.60 0.95 17.98
CA GLY A 38 22.01 1.24 17.68
C GLY A 38 22.58 0.56 16.43
N LEU A 39 21.88 -0.45 15.90
CA LEU A 39 22.27 -1.18 14.68
C LEU A 39 21.15 -1.15 13.65
N PRO A 40 21.17 -0.20 12.70
CA PRO A 40 20.10 -0.06 11.69
C PRO A 40 19.80 -1.33 10.88
N GLY A 41 20.79 -2.18 10.62
CA GLY A 41 20.58 -3.47 9.93
C GLY A 41 19.76 -4.49 10.72
N HIS A 42 19.63 -4.30 12.04
CA HIS A 42 18.88 -5.21 12.92
C HIS A 42 17.56 -4.63 13.41
N HIS A 43 17.34 -3.33 13.26
CA HIS A 43 16.14 -2.64 13.72
C HIS A 43 15.40 -2.01 12.53
N PRO A 44 14.19 -2.51 12.15
CA PRO A 44 13.53 -2.11 10.92
C PRO A 44 13.25 -0.60 10.85
N ILE A 45 12.81 0.03 11.94
CA ILE A 45 12.54 1.48 11.97
C ILE A 45 13.82 2.31 11.93
N ALA A 46 14.84 1.97 12.71
CA ALA A 46 16.12 2.69 12.68
C ALA A 46 16.76 2.59 11.29
N GLY A 47 16.72 1.40 10.69
CA GLY A 47 17.19 1.18 9.32
C GLY A 47 16.39 1.97 8.28
N LEU A 48 15.05 2.07 8.44
CA LEU A 48 14.20 2.88 7.56
C LEU A 48 14.53 4.37 7.65
N LEU A 49 14.70 4.90 8.86
CA LEU A 49 15.11 6.29 9.06
C LEU A 49 16.48 6.59 8.44
N GLU A 50 17.41 5.62 8.49
CA GLU A 50 18.70 5.73 7.83
C GLU A 50 18.58 5.68 6.31
N LEU A 51 17.76 4.77 5.76
CA LEU A 51 17.46 4.72 4.33
C LEU A 51 16.89 6.06 3.83
N ILE A 52 15.91 6.60 4.55
CA ILE A 52 15.26 7.88 4.20
C ILE A 52 16.29 8.99 4.15
N ARG A 53 17.12 9.12 5.19
CA ARG A 53 18.15 10.16 5.25
C ARG A 53 19.23 9.99 4.19
N SER A 54 19.79 8.79 4.07
CA SER A 54 20.94 8.54 3.16
C SER A 54 20.56 8.63 1.69
N ARG A 55 19.29 8.38 1.35
CA ARG A 55 18.77 8.47 -0.02
C ARG A 55 18.05 9.78 -0.32
N GLY A 56 17.89 10.66 0.67
CA GLY A 56 17.11 11.89 0.52
C GLY A 56 15.66 11.64 0.10
N ILE A 57 15.02 10.62 0.72
CA ILE A 57 13.65 10.25 0.39
C ILE A 57 12.67 11.25 1.01
N HIS A 58 11.77 11.78 0.19
CA HIS A 58 10.70 12.68 0.61
C HIS A 58 9.34 12.16 0.16
N ALA A 59 8.28 12.46 0.95
CA ALA A 59 6.90 12.19 0.60
C ALA A 59 5.98 13.31 1.08
N ASP A 60 4.89 13.59 0.36
CA ASP A 60 3.85 14.53 0.80
C ASP A 60 2.96 13.90 1.88
N LEU A 61 2.81 12.57 1.85
CA LEU A 61 1.86 11.81 2.66
C LEU A 61 2.47 10.48 3.08
N LEU A 62 2.33 10.11 4.36
CA LEU A 62 2.60 8.75 4.85
C LEU A 62 1.29 8.03 5.15
N LEU A 63 1.08 6.85 4.57
CA LEU A 63 -0.06 5.99 4.83
C LEU A 63 0.37 4.77 5.65
N CYS A 64 -0.38 4.51 6.73
CA CYS A 64 -0.25 3.31 7.56
C CYS A 64 -1.56 2.51 7.49
N PRO A 65 -1.63 1.43 6.70
CA PRO A 65 -2.84 0.61 6.59
C PRO A 65 -3.30 -0.11 7.87
N GLY A 66 -2.54 -0.06 8.97
CA GLY A 66 -2.91 -0.66 10.26
C GLY A 66 -1.98 -1.77 10.72
N ASP A 67 -2.41 -2.51 11.75
CA ASP A 67 -1.65 -3.54 12.45
C ASP A 67 -0.29 -3.00 12.95
N MET A 68 -0.36 -1.89 13.68
CA MET A 68 0.80 -1.24 14.29
C MET A 68 1.37 -2.09 15.43
N GLY A 69 0.51 -2.59 16.33
CA GLY A 69 0.89 -3.47 17.43
C GLY A 69 0.44 -4.91 17.22
N ASP A 70 0.96 -5.83 18.03
CA ASP A 70 0.45 -7.20 18.07
C ASP A 70 -0.55 -7.34 19.21
N LYS A 71 -1.72 -7.93 18.89
CA LYS A 71 -2.77 -8.31 19.86
C LYS A 71 -3.19 -7.16 20.79
N ALA A 72 -3.29 -5.95 20.26
CA ALA A 72 -3.71 -4.73 20.94
C ALA A 72 -2.88 -4.36 22.19
N THR A 73 -1.63 -4.79 22.26
CA THR A 73 -0.73 -4.49 23.38
C THR A 73 -0.49 -2.97 23.46
N PRO A 74 -0.91 -2.26 24.54
CA PRO A 74 -0.93 -0.80 24.58
C PRO A 74 0.44 -0.15 24.37
N GLU A 75 1.49 -0.68 25.03
CA GLU A 75 2.85 -0.16 24.93
C GLU A 75 3.41 -0.34 23.51
N ALA A 76 3.09 -1.46 22.86
CA ALA A 76 3.55 -1.77 21.52
C ALA A 76 2.87 -0.88 20.48
N ILE A 77 1.55 -0.65 20.59
CA ILE A 77 0.81 0.28 19.73
C ILE A 77 1.36 1.70 19.92
N ALA A 78 1.52 2.15 21.15
CA ALA A 78 2.05 3.49 21.43
C ALA A 78 3.47 3.69 20.88
N TYR A 79 4.33 2.68 21.01
CA TYR A 79 5.66 2.69 20.41
C TYR A 79 5.62 2.78 18.89
N ALA A 80 4.83 1.91 18.24
CA ALA A 80 4.70 1.89 16.79
C ALA A 80 4.12 3.19 16.23
N TRP A 81 3.13 3.77 16.91
CA TRP A 81 2.55 5.05 16.53
C TRP A 81 3.58 6.18 16.58
N LYS A 82 4.36 6.28 17.67
CA LYS A 82 5.47 7.23 17.76
C LYS A 82 6.54 6.98 16.69
N ALA A 83 6.84 5.72 16.38
CA ALA A 83 7.76 5.38 15.31
C ALA A 83 7.25 5.87 13.94
N MET A 84 5.95 5.74 13.65
CA MET A 84 5.35 6.27 12.43
C MET A 84 5.42 7.80 12.35
N HIS A 85 5.26 8.51 13.46
CA HIS A 85 5.48 9.97 13.50
C HIS A 85 6.94 10.34 13.19
N ARG A 86 7.91 9.61 13.73
CA ARG A 86 9.35 9.80 13.39
C ARG A 86 9.62 9.55 11.89
N VAL A 87 8.99 8.53 11.30
CA VAL A 87 9.08 8.27 9.85
C VAL A 87 8.44 9.39 9.06
N LYS A 88 7.25 9.88 9.45
CA LYS A 88 6.58 11.04 8.85
C LYS A 88 7.50 12.27 8.83
N GLU A 89 8.11 12.59 9.98
CA GLU A 89 9.05 13.72 10.11
C GLU A 89 10.29 13.57 9.22
N ALA A 90 10.89 12.37 9.20
CA ALA A 90 12.05 12.08 8.37
C ALA A 90 11.76 12.20 6.86
N LEU A 91 10.54 11.84 6.44
CA LEU A 91 10.06 12.02 5.06
C LEU A 91 9.72 13.48 4.71
N GLY A 92 9.57 14.35 5.70
CA GLY A 92 9.01 15.70 5.52
C GLY A 92 7.54 15.67 5.11
N ALA A 93 6.80 14.62 5.46
CA ALA A 93 5.40 14.48 5.06
C ALA A 93 4.48 15.39 5.89
N ASP A 94 3.53 16.05 5.23
CA ASP A 94 2.56 16.92 5.90
C ASP A 94 1.53 16.10 6.69
N VAL A 95 1.11 14.96 6.15
CA VAL A 95 0.03 14.12 6.69
C VAL A 95 0.52 12.71 6.97
N LEU A 96 0.15 12.17 8.14
CA LEU A 96 0.13 10.74 8.45
C LEU A 96 -1.33 10.31 8.50
N GLY A 97 -1.73 9.43 7.56
CA GLY A 97 -3.04 8.79 7.57
C GLY A 97 -2.91 7.35 8.04
N ALA A 98 -3.67 6.94 9.06
CA ALA A 98 -3.63 5.58 9.56
C ALA A 98 -5.02 4.94 9.59
N ALA A 99 -5.13 3.68 9.15
CA ALA A 99 -6.32 2.86 9.30
C ALA A 99 -6.13 1.88 10.47
N THR A 100 -7.21 1.53 11.14
CA THR A 100 -7.20 0.58 12.26
C THR A 100 -7.11 -0.86 11.73
N GLY A 101 -6.09 -1.60 12.13
CA GLY A 101 -5.94 -3.01 11.86
C GLY A 101 -6.67 -3.90 12.89
N ASN A 102 -6.79 -5.20 12.59
CA ASN A 102 -7.45 -6.13 13.51
C ASN A 102 -6.58 -6.45 14.74
N HIS A 103 -5.25 -6.33 14.63
CA HIS A 103 -4.34 -6.44 15.77
C HIS A 103 -4.26 -5.17 16.61
N ASP A 104 -4.81 -4.04 16.14
CA ASP A 104 -4.85 -2.78 16.89
C ASP A 104 -6.07 -2.66 17.82
N VAL A 105 -7.09 -3.53 17.62
CA VAL A 105 -8.34 -3.54 18.40
C VAL A 105 -8.29 -4.61 19.47
N ASP A 106 -8.57 -4.24 20.72
CA ASP A 106 -8.65 -5.16 21.86
C ASP A 106 -9.96 -5.98 21.85
N SER A 107 -10.13 -6.77 20.79
CA SER A 107 -11.33 -7.57 20.55
C SER A 107 -11.63 -8.59 21.66
N ARG A 108 -10.64 -8.89 22.52
CA ARG A 108 -10.76 -9.81 23.65
C ARG A 108 -10.97 -9.09 24.98
N LEU A 109 -11.05 -7.76 24.96
CA LEU A 109 -11.17 -6.91 26.15
C LEU A 109 -10.13 -7.26 27.23
N LYS A 110 -8.89 -7.51 26.79
CA LYS A 110 -7.78 -7.87 27.67
C LYS A 110 -7.21 -6.66 28.42
N TYR A 111 -7.19 -5.51 27.75
CA TYR A 111 -6.59 -4.26 28.23
C TYR A 111 -7.63 -3.20 28.56
N CYS A 112 -8.80 -3.26 27.97
CA CYS A 112 -9.87 -2.26 28.12
C CYS A 112 -11.19 -2.96 28.38
N ALA A 113 -11.85 -2.66 29.52
CA ALA A 113 -13.03 -3.38 29.98
C ALA A 113 -14.29 -3.21 29.12
N TYR A 114 -14.43 -2.06 28.42
CA TYR A 114 -15.69 -1.68 27.76
C TYR A 114 -15.55 -1.20 26.33
N ASP A 115 -14.38 -0.71 25.94
CA ASP A 115 -14.16 -0.13 24.63
C ASP A 115 -12.93 -0.78 23.97
N PRO A 116 -13.11 -1.69 22.99
CA PRO A 116 -12.01 -2.34 22.28
C PRO A 116 -11.06 -1.37 21.53
N GLU A 117 -11.54 -0.18 21.21
CA GLU A 117 -10.78 0.85 20.50
C GLU A 117 -10.08 1.84 21.47
N GLN A 118 -10.23 1.69 22.80
CA GLN A 118 -9.76 2.64 23.80
C GLN A 118 -8.25 2.87 23.75
N VAL A 119 -7.46 1.83 23.49
CA VAL A 119 -6.00 1.96 23.37
C VAL A 119 -5.63 2.95 22.28
N LEU A 120 -6.28 2.88 21.12
CA LEU A 120 -6.06 3.78 19.99
C LEU A 120 -6.57 5.20 20.29
N LYS A 121 -7.73 5.32 20.92
CA LYS A 121 -8.34 6.62 21.27
C LYS A 121 -7.52 7.41 22.28
N ASN A 122 -6.70 6.73 23.08
CA ASN A 122 -5.84 7.34 24.10
C ASN A 122 -4.40 7.58 23.65
N LEU A 123 -4.09 7.39 22.36
CA LEU A 123 -2.73 7.60 21.84
C LEU A 123 -2.35 9.09 21.86
N ASP A 124 -1.07 9.34 22.12
CA ASP A 124 -0.44 10.64 22.01
C ASP A 124 0.83 10.48 21.12
N PRO A 125 0.90 11.20 19.97
CA PRO A 125 -0.11 12.12 19.38
C PRO A 125 -1.47 11.46 19.10
N PRO A 126 -2.59 12.23 18.98
CA PRO A 126 -3.92 11.68 18.73
C PRO A 126 -4.01 10.83 17.45
N TYR A 127 -4.78 9.76 17.49
CA TYR A 127 -4.96 8.80 16.41
C TYR A 127 -6.39 8.90 15.80
N PRO A 128 -6.59 8.74 14.48
CA PRO A 128 -5.60 8.57 13.42
C PRO A 128 -5.04 9.89 12.86
N PHE A 129 -5.51 11.02 13.35
CA PHE A 129 -5.07 12.37 12.96
C PHE A 129 -4.87 13.25 14.21
N SER A 130 -4.10 14.33 14.05
CA SER A 130 -3.96 15.35 15.08
C SER A 130 -5.20 16.24 15.23
N ASP A 131 -6.14 16.23 14.26
CA ASP A 131 -7.39 16.98 14.28
C ASP A 131 -8.50 16.21 15.01
N GLU A 132 -8.97 16.73 16.14
CA GLU A 132 -10.00 16.09 16.97
C GLU A 132 -11.33 15.93 16.24
N ALA A 133 -11.73 16.89 15.40
CA ALA A 133 -12.99 16.79 14.66
C ALA A 133 -12.95 15.68 13.61
N LEU A 134 -11.81 15.47 12.97
CA LEU A 134 -11.59 14.33 12.07
C LEU A 134 -11.63 13.01 12.84
N ASN A 135 -10.99 12.94 14.01
CA ASN A 135 -10.99 11.74 14.85
C ASN A 135 -12.39 11.37 15.32
N ASN A 136 -13.17 12.36 15.79
CA ASN A 136 -14.56 12.14 16.21
C ASN A 136 -15.42 11.58 15.07
N LYS A 137 -15.24 12.07 13.83
CA LYS A 137 -15.90 11.51 12.65
C LYS A 137 -15.46 10.08 12.37
N TYR A 138 -14.15 9.81 12.40
CA TYR A 138 -13.58 8.49 12.16
C TYR A 138 -14.18 7.43 13.11
N TRP A 139 -14.19 7.72 14.41
CA TRP A 139 -14.77 6.79 15.39
C TRP A 139 -16.28 6.64 15.27
N ALA A 140 -17.00 7.75 15.09
CA ALA A 140 -18.46 7.73 15.04
C ALA A 140 -19.03 7.12 13.75
N ARG A 141 -18.39 7.35 12.60
CA ARG A 141 -18.89 6.94 11.27
C ARG A 141 -18.15 5.77 10.67
N LYS A 142 -17.08 5.30 11.31
CA LYS A 142 -16.15 4.28 10.82
C LYS A 142 -15.42 4.71 9.53
N PHE A 143 -15.46 5.96 9.19
CA PHE A 143 -14.63 6.59 8.16
C PHE A 143 -14.51 8.10 8.38
N VAL A 144 -13.50 8.67 7.73
CA VAL A 144 -13.33 10.12 7.62
C VAL A 144 -12.80 10.48 6.25
N ILE A 145 -13.16 11.67 5.75
CA ILE A 145 -12.65 12.24 4.50
C ILE A 145 -11.78 13.44 4.82
N LEU A 146 -10.52 13.37 4.45
CA LEU A 146 -9.58 14.47 4.45
C LEU A 146 -9.47 15.03 3.03
N SER A 147 -9.83 16.30 2.85
CA SER A 147 -9.72 17.00 1.56
C SER A 147 -8.51 17.92 1.59
N GLN A 148 -7.58 17.69 0.68
CA GLN A 148 -6.39 18.51 0.47
C GLN A 148 -6.42 19.12 -0.95
N PRO A 149 -5.67 20.20 -1.23
CA PRO A 149 -5.67 20.82 -2.56
C PRO A 149 -5.30 19.85 -3.70
N LYS A 150 -4.40 18.89 -3.45
CA LYS A 150 -3.92 17.93 -4.46
C LYS A 150 -4.72 16.64 -4.50
N TYR A 151 -5.35 16.23 -3.39
CA TYR A 151 -5.98 14.90 -3.26
C TYR A 151 -7.11 14.91 -2.23
N ARG A 152 -7.93 13.86 -2.30
CA ARG A 152 -8.87 13.47 -1.26
C ARG A 152 -8.46 12.11 -0.70
N LEU A 153 -8.37 12.00 0.63
CA LEU A 153 -8.09 10.76 1.34
C LEU A 153 -9.31 10.35 2.15
N VAL A 154 -9.83 9.18 1.87
CA VAL A 154 -10.80 8.48 2.72
C VAL A 154 -10.05 7.49 3.58
N VAL A 155 -10.16 7.59 4.91
CA VAL A 155 -9.65 6.58 5.83
C VAL A 155 -10.84 5.82 6.39
N LEU A 156 -10.90 4.51 6.14
CA LEU A 156 -11.97 3.60 6.53
C LEU A 156 -11.52 2.71 7.69
N ASN A 157 -12.28 2.70 8.79
CA ASN A 157 -12.10 1.76 9.88
C ASN A 157 -12.82 0.43 9.56
N SER A 158 -12.14 -0.46 8.86
CA SER A 158 -12.67 -1.79 8.53
C SER A 158 -12.67 -2.76 9.73
N SER A 159 -12.00 -2.39 10.83
CA SER A 159 -11.97 -3.14 12.10
C SER A 159 -13.03 -2.66 13.11
N GLY A 160 -13.81 -1.64 12.77
CA GLY A 160 -14.74 -0.99 13.71
C GLY A 160 -15.90 -1.85 14.24
N TYR A 161 -16.01 -3.10 13.78
CA TYR A 161 -17.03 -4.07 14.20
C TYR A 161 -16.43 -5.29 14.92
N HIS A 162 -15.16 -5.24 15.31
CA HIS A 162 -14.44 -6.33 16.00
C HIS A 162 -14.83 -6.49 17.48
N GLN A 163 -16.05 -6.17 17.85
CA GLN A 163 -16.51 -6.24 19.23
C GLN A 163 -17.19 -7.57 19.50
N GLY A 164 -16.52 -8.45 20.26
CA GLY A 164 -17.15 -9.67 20.81
C GLY A 164 -17.50 -10.78 19.81
N ASN A 165 -17.33 -10.55 18.51
CA ASN A 165 -17.58 -11.55 17.49
C ASN A 165 -16.27 -11.97 16.80
N MET A 166 -15.85 -13.22 17.06
CA MET A 166 -14.61 -13.78 16.48
C MET A 166 -14.61 -13.82 14.95
N GLU A 167 -15.78 -13.93 14.32
CA GLU A 167 -15.91 -13.93 12.87
C GLU A 167 -15.50 -12.58 12.26
N GLU A 168 -15.87 -11.45 12.91
CA GLU A 168 -15.53 -10.11 12.40
C GLU A 168 -14.02 -9.82 12.48
N GLN A 169 -13.27 -10.46 13.40
CA GLN A 169 -11.83 -10.22 13.56
C GLN A 169 -11.00 -10.64 12.35
N LYS A 170 -11.49 -11.60 11.55
CA LYS A 170 -10.76 -12.11 10.38
C LYS A 170 -11.05 -11.33 9.11
N HIS A 171 -12.27 -10.83 8.98
CA HIS A 171 -12.77 -10.29 7.71
C HIS A 171 -12.69 -8.77 7.63
N GLY A 172 -12.91 -8.09 8.75
CA GLY A 172 -13.28 -6.69 8.69
C GLY A 172 -14.58 -6.45 7.93
N ARG A 173 -15.07 -5.23 7.97
CA ARG A 173 -16.36 -4.88 7.36
C ARG A 173 -16.44 -3.41 6.98
N VAL A 174 -17.18 -3.13 5.93
CA VAL A 174 -17.79 -1.84 5.67
C VAL A 174 -19.30 -2.01 5.65
N ALA A 175 -20.00 -1.58 6.72
CA ALA A 175 -21.45 -1.82 6.81
C ALA A 175 -22.25 -1.00 5.78
N PRO A 176 -23.46 -1.45 5.37
CA PRO A 176 -24.28 -0.75 4.38
C PRO A 176 -24.57 0.70 4.72
N ASP A 177 -24.87 1.02 5.99
CA ASP A 177 -25.08 2.40 6.43
C ASP A 177 -23.81 3.26 6.34
N THR A 178 -22.63 2.67 6.55
CA THR A 178 -21.33 3.32 6.33
C THR A 178 -21.13 3.63 4.84
N LEU A 179 -21.47 2.69 3.94
CA LEU A 179 -21.41 2.90 2.49
C LEU A 179 -22.35 4.01 2.03
N ASP A 180 -23.57 4.04 2.54
CA ASP A 180 -24.55 5.09 2.21
C ASP A 180 -24.10 6.48 2.66
N ARG A 181 -23.57 6.59 3.87
CA ARG A 181 -22.99 7.85 4.39
C ARG A 181 -21.76 8.27 3.59
N LEU A 182 -20.85 7.35 3.30
CA LEU A 182 -19.66 7.62 2.48
C LEU A 182 -20.07 8.16 1.11
N LYS A 183 -21.03 7.51 0.45
CA LYS A 183 -21.56 7.91 -0.85
C LYS A 183 -22.19 9.32 -0.80
N ALA A 184 -22.97 9.63 0.24
CA ALA A 184 -23.56 10.95 0.44
C ALA A 184 -22.47 12.03 0.65
N GLU A 185 -21.45 11.77 1.46
CA GLU A 185 -20.36 12.73 1.68
C GLU A 185 -19.49 12.91 0.42
N LEU A 186 -19.23 11.84 -0.34
CA LEU A 186 -18.53 11.93 -1.63
C LEU A 186 -19.33 12.77 -2.66
N GLN A 187 -20.65 12.69 -2.64
CA GLN A 187 -21.52 13.51 -3.51
C GLN A 187 -21.49 15.00 -3.13
N ALA A 188 -21.40 15.29 -1.84
CA ALA A 188 -21.38 16.66 -1.32
C ALA A 188 -20.01 17.33 -1.41
N SER A 189 -18.93 16.55 -1.62
CA SER A 189 -17.57 17.05 -1.65
C SER A 189 -17.08 17.39 -3.05
N THR A 190 -16.04 18.24 -3.14
CA THR A 190 -15.34 18.51 -4.40
C THR A 190 -14.75 17.22 -4.98
N ARG A 191 -14.58 17.17 -6.30
CA ARG A 191 -14.01 16.04 -7.03
C ARG A 191 -12.56 16.34 -7.43
N PRO A 192 -11.58 16.04 -6.58
CA PRO A 192 -10.18 16.22 -6.96
C PRO A 192 -9.76 15.17 -8.01
N LEU A 193 -8.64 15.45 -8.66
CA LEU A 193 -8.06 14.56 -9.67
C LEU A 193 -7.60 13.23 -9.04
N ILE A 194 -7.04 13.28 -7.84
CA ILE A 194 -6.49 12.14 -7.11
C ILE A 194 -7.39 11.81 -5.92
N ASN A 195 -7.87 10.57 -5.87
CA ASN A 195 -8.66 10.06 -4.76
C ASN A 195 -8.00 8.80 -4.19
N LEU A 196 -7.81 8.79 -2.87
CA LEU A 196 -7.17 7.74 -2.12
C LEU A 196 -8.18 7.15 -1.13
N LEU A 197 -8.21 5.84 -1.03
CA LEU A 197 -8.89 5.13 0.06
C LEU A 197 -7.87 4.31 0.82
N LEU A 198 -7.80 4.49 2.13
CA LEU A 198 -6.98 3.73 3.04
C LEU A 198 -7.88 2.88 3.93
N CYS A 199 -7.62 1.58 3.98
CA CYS A 199 -8.25 0.64 4.90
C CYS A 199 -7.25 -0.43 5.31
N HIS A 200 -7.60 -1.30 6.28
CA HIS A 200 -6.72 -2.39 6.67
C HIS A 200 -7.02 -3.67 5.90
N HIS A 201 -8.26 -4.15 5.98
CA HIS A 201 -8.66 -5.41 5.35
C HIS A 201 -8.77 -5.29 3.83
N HIS A 202 -8.40 -6.35 3.13
CA HIS A 202 -8.47 -6.40 1.67
C HIS A 202 -9.93 -6.45 1.17
N PRO A 203 -10.32 -5.51 0.30
CA PRO A 203 -11.71 -5.40 -0.16
C PRO A 203 -12.08 -6.40 -1.25
N GLN A 204 -11.09 -7.11 -1.82
CA GLN A 204 -11.28 -8.15 -2.82
C GLN A 204 -10.36 -9.34 -2.56
N GLN A 205 -10.70 -10.50 -3.12
CA GLN A 205 -9.94 -11.74 -2.93
C GLN A 205 -8.55 -11.66 -3.57
N HIS A 206 -7.55 -12.22 -2.88
CA HIS A 206 -6.22 -12.49 -3.42
C HIS A 206 -6.19 -13.92 -3.97
N SER A 207 -6.36 -14.07 -5.29
CA SER A 207 -6.46 -15.37 -5.96
C SER A 207 -5.24 -16.28 -5.82
N GLU A 208 -4.09 -15.72 -5.48
CA GLU A 208 -2.81 -16.44 -5.39
C GLU A 208 -2.51 -16.99 -3.99
N LEU A 209 -3.22 -16.50 -2.97
CA LEU A 209 -3.03 -16.95 -1.60
C LEU A 209 -4.14 -17.93 -1.24
N LYS A 210 -3.78 -19.20 -1.12
CA LYS A 210 -4.66 -20.23 -0.51
C LYS A 210 -4.84 -20.04 1.00
N LEU A 211 -4.23 -18.99 1.58
CA LEU A 211 -4.26 -18.66 2.99
C LEU A 211 -5.51 -17.83 3.30
N GLY A 212 -6.58 -18.49 3.68
CA GLY A 212 -7.78 -17.82 4.20
C GLY A 212 -8.56 -17.06 3.13
N ASP A 213 -8.96 -17.70 2.04
CA ASP A 213 -9.83 -17.17 0.99
C ASP A 213 -11.14 -16.56 1.54
N TYR A 214 -11.51 -16.90 2.78
CA TYR A 214 -12.72 -16.44 3.43
C TYR A 214 -12.56 -15.11 4.21
N ASP A 215 -11.37 -14.55 4.24
CA ASP A 215 -11.07 -13.35 5.04
C ASP A 215 -11.24 -12.04 4.27
N VAL A 216 -11.95 -12.04 3.15
CA VAL A 216 -12.26 -10.81 2.38
C VAL A 216 -13.17 -9.89 3.19
N MET A 217 -12.91 -8.60 3.16
CA MET A 217 -13.73 -7.59 3.84
C MET A 217 -15.20 -7.72 3.44
N LYS A 218 -16.08 -7.92 4.43
CA LYS A 218 -17.54 -7.99 4.22
C LYS A 218 -18.01 -6.67 3.62
N ASP A 219 -18.82 -6.78 2.56
CA ASP A 219 -19.29 -5.67 1.74
C ASP A 219 -18.17 -4.88 1.00
N GLY A 220 -16.95 -5.43 0.94
CA GLY A 220 -15.81 -4.83 0.24
C GLY A 220 -16.04 -4.66 -1.26
N GLN A 221 -16.70 -5.61 -1.92
CA GLN A 221 -17.03 -5.48 -3.35
C GLN A 221 -17.99 -4.30 -3.60
N GLN A 222 -19.00 -4.09 -2.73
CA GLN A 222 -19.91 -2.94 -2.86
C GLN A 222 -19.16 -1.59 -2.71
N LEU A 223 -18.16 -1.54 -1.81
CA LEU A 223 -17.27 -0.38 -1.73
C LEU A 223 -16.54 -0.14 -3.05
N LEU A 224 -15.93 -1.19 -3.62
CA LEU A 224 -15.21 -1.09 -4.89
C LEU A 224 -16.12 -0.68 -6.04
N ASP A 225 -17.37 -1.16 -6.07
CA ASP A 225 -18.38 -0.79 -7.07
C ASP A 225 -18.76 0.71 -6.98
N ILE A 226 -18.89 1.24 -5.76
CA ILE A 226 -19.12 2.68 -5.55
C ILE A 226 -17.94 3.49 -6.08
N LEU A 227 -16.72 3.11 -5.73
CA LEU A 227 -15.50 3.80 -6.16
C LEU A 227 -15.29 3.67 -7.67
N GLY A 228 -15.59 2.50 -8.25
CA GLY A 228 -15.48 2.20 -9.68
C GLY A 228 -16.61 2.76 -10.55
N SER A 229 -17.66 3.35 -9.95
CA SER A 229 -18.80 3.90 -10.68
C SER A 229 -18.49 5.09 -11.60
N GLY A 230 -17.31 5.69 -11.47
CA GLY A 230 -16.89 6.91 -12.15
C GLY A 230 -17.54 8.20 -11.64
N ARG A 231 -18.54 8.10 -10.75
CA ARG A 231 -19.23 9.27 -10.17
C ARG A 231 -18.30 10.11 -9.29
N PHE A 232 -17.35 9.47 -8.61
CA PHE A 232 -16.52 10.10 -7.58
C PHE A 232 -15.05 10.26 -7.99
N GLY A 233 -14.75 10.13 -9.26
CA GLY A 233 -13.40 10.18 -9.80
C GLY A 233 -12.74 8.80 -9.89
N ARG A 234 -11.43 8.77 -10.05
CA ARG A 234 -10.62 7.55 -10.09
C ARG A 234 -9.89 7.36 -8.78
N TRP A 235 -9.75 6.11 -8.34
CA TRP A 235 -9.32 5.78 -6.99
C TRP A 235 -8.09 4.88 -6.98
N LEU A 236 -7.19 5.19 -6.03
CA LEU A 236 -6.19 4.26 -5.52
C LEU A 236 -6.65 3.79 -4.14
N VAL A 237 -6.84 2.50 -3.99
CA VAL A 237 -7.15 1.84 -2.71
C VAL A 237 -5.87 1.26 -2.16
N VAL A 238 -5.50 1.61 -0.93
CA VAL A 238 -4.32 1.11 -0.23
C VAL A 238 -4.76 0.33 0.99
N HIS A 239 -4.29 -0.91 1.13
CA HIS A 239 -4.61 -1.76 2.27
C HIS A 239 -3.43 -2.65 2.69
N GLY A 240 -3.50 -3.30 3.87
CA GLY A 240 -2.54 -4.24 4.42
C GLY A 240 -3.12 -5.64 4.65
N HIS A 241 -2.95 -6.15 5.87
CA HIS A 241 -3.56 -7.33 6.46
C HIS A 241 -2.95 -8.68 6.06
N LYS A 242 -2.80 -8.98 4.78
CA LYS A 242 -2.31 -10.29 4.32
C LYS A 242 -0.78 -10.36 4.14
N HIS A 243 -0.08 -9.28 4.40
CA HIS A 243 1.38 -9.16 4.22
C HIS A 243 1.86 -9.54 2.82
N HIS A 244 0.94 -9.59 1.84
CA HIS A 244 1.24 -9.97 0.45
C HIS A 244 1.19 -8.73 -0.45
N PRO A 245 2.36 -8.19 -0.83
CA PRO A 245 2.43 -7.00 -1.66
C PRO A 245 2.00 -7.28 -3.10
N LYS A 246 1.02 -6.52 -3.57
CA LYS A 246 0.47 -6.66 -4.93
C LYS A 246 -0.15 -5.35 -5.40
N ILE A 247 -0.07 -5.12 -6.71
CA ILE A 247 -0.77 -4.02 -7.37
C ILE A 247 -1.64 -4.62 -8.46
N THR A 248 -2.94 -4.28 -8.46
CA THR A 248 -3.89 -4.83 -9.44
C THR A 248 -5.05 -3.86 -9.67
N TYR A 249 -5.89 -4.13 -10.64
CA TYR A 249 -7.22 -3.52 -10.73
C TYR A 249 -8.21 -4.26 -9.83
N ALA A 250 -9.15 -3.52 -9.24
CA ALA A 250 -10.34 -4.12 -8.67
C ALA A 250 -11.15 -4.83 -9.76
N SER A 251 -11.90 -5.88 -9.37
CA SER A 251 -12.89 -6.48 -10.24
C SER A 251 -13.93 -5.46 -10.66
N GLY A 252 -14.33 -5.46 -11.93
CA GLY A 252 -15.35 -4.52 -12.45
C GLY A 252 -14.99 -3.97 -13.83
N GLY A 253 -15.57 -2.83 -14.18
CA GLY A 253 -15.44 -2.20 -15.51
C GLY A 253 -14.16 -1.36 -15.69
N ALA A 254 -14.12 -0.60 -16.79
CA ALA A 254 -12.98 0.23 -17.20
C ALA A 254 -12.57 1.31 -16.18
N LEU A 255 -13.44 1.65 -15.23
CA LEU A 255 -13.20 2.65 -14.19
C LEU A 255 -12.87 2.03 -12.82
N SER A 256 -12.65 0.70 -12.77
CA SER A 256 -12.28 0.00 -11.53
C SER A 256 -11.09 0.67 -10.87
N PRO A 257 -11.10 0.79 -9.53
CA PRO A 257 -9.96 1.31 -8.77
C PRO A 257 -8.67 0.53 -9.03
N VAL A 258 -7.55 1.19 -8.86
CA VAL A 258 -6.27 0.50 -8.63
C VAL A 258 -6.24 0.11 -7.16
N VAL A 259 -5.89 -1.14 -6.88
CA VAL A 259 -5.76 -1.68 -5.51
C VAL A 259 -4.29 -1.99 -5.26
N PHE A 260 -3.73 -1.35 -4.24
CA PHE A 260 -2.39 -1.55 -3.74
C PHE A 260 -2.47 -2.29 -2.41
N SER A 261 -2.13 -3.58 -2.42
CA SER A 261 -1.91 -4.38 -1.23
C SER A 261 -0.48 -4.16 -0.74
N ALA A 262 -0.32 -3.57 0.43
CA ALA A 262 0.99 -3.42 1.05
C ALA A 262 1.43 -4.74 1.69
N GLY A 263 2.71 -5.07 1.55
CA GLY A 263 3.35 -6.07 2.40
C GLY A 263 3.62 -5.50 3.78
N SER A 264 3.95 -6.37 4.74
CA SER A 264 4.35 -5.93 6.07
C SER A 264 5.67 -5.17 6.03
N LEU A 265 5.80 -4.18 6.91
CA LEU A 265 7.09 -3.49 7.13
C LEU A 265 8.11 -4.39 7.82
N CYS A 266 7.68 -5.20 8.80
CA CYS A 266 8.60 -5.99 9.61
C CYS A 266 7.98 -7.21 10.34
N ALA A 267 6.79 -7.69 9.96
CA ALA A 267 6.22 -8.90 10.54
C ALA A 267 7.09 -10.14 10.27
N SER A 268 7.00 -11.12 11.14
CA SER A 268 7.52 -12.47 10.89
C SER A 268 6.61 -13.16 9.87
N LEU A 269 7.04 -13.18 8.61
CA LEU A 269 6.25 -13.74 7.51
C LEU A 269 6.08 -15.26 7.67
N TYR A 270 4.91 -15.79 7.33
CA TYR A 270 4.67 -17.23 7.22
C TYR A 270 5.56 -17.84 6.14
N LEU A 271 5.87 -19.14 6.28
CA LEU A 271 6.77 -19.84 5.35
C LEU A 271 6.33 -19.72 3.88
N GLU A 272 5.03 -19.80 3.63
CA GLU A 272 4.46 -19.66 2.29
C GLU A 272 4.72 -18.27 1.70
N LEU A 273 4.61 -17.23 2.51
CA LEU A 273 4.89 -15.86 2.08
C LEU A 273 6.39 -15.59 1.89
N GLN A 274 7.26 -16.21 2.70
CA GLN A 274 8.71 -16.03 2.58
C GLN A 274 9.27 -16.46 1.22
N THR A 275 8.56 -17.33 0.50
CA THR A 275 8.96 -17.77 -0.85
C THR A 275 8.61 -16.77 -1.94
N VAL A 276 7.62 -15.88 -1.71
CA VAL A 276 7.04 -15.00 -2.74
C VAL A 276 7.14 -13.51 -2.41
N CYS A 277 7.46 -13.14 -1.16
CA CYS A 277 7.61 -11.74 -0.78
C CYS A 277 8.60 -11.54 0.37
N ARG A 278 8.91 -10.27 0.63
CA ARG A 278 9.72 -9.78 1.75
C ARG A 278 8.97 -8.67 2.48
N ASN A 279 9.46 -8.29 3.64
CA ASN A 279 9.02 -7.07 4.30
C ASN A 279 9.41 -5.88 3.45
N GLN A 280 8.46 -4.97 3.18
CA GLN A 280 8.65 -3.90 2.20
C GLN A 280 8.18 -2.53 2.71
N PHE A 281 8.87 -1.49 2.24
CA PHE A 281 8.48 -0.08 2.33
C PHE A 281 8.34 0.48 0.92
N TYR A 282 7.38 1.42 0.72
CA TYR A 282 7.04 1.88 -0.63
C TYR A 282 6.95 3.40 -0.74
N LEU A 283 7.29 3.89 -1.94
CA LEU A 283 6.88 5.21 -2.42
C LEU A 283 6.02 5.05 -3.66
N ILE A 284 4.86 5.71 -3.68
CA ILE A 284 3.96 5.78 -4.82
C ILE A 284 4.00 7.20 -5.37
N HIS A 285 4.33 7.35 -6.65
CA HIS A 285 4.41 8.62 -7.33
C HIS A 285 3.23 8.77 -8.29
N LEU A 286 2.43 9.81 -8.08
CA LEU A 286 1.28 10.16 -8.90
C LEU A 286 1.54 11.50 -9.59
N ASP A 287 1.64 11.49 -10.92
CA ASP A 287 1.78 12.70 -11.74
C ASP A 287 0.38 13.19 -12.16
N PRO A 288 -0.09 14.34 -11.64
CA PRO A 288 -1.39 14.89 -11.99
C PRO A 288 -1.56 15.11 -13.50
N ALA A 289 -0.53 15.55 -14.21
CA ALA A 289 -0.61 15.79 -15.65
C ALA A 289 -0.83 14.49 -16.45
N ALA A 290 -0.17 13.41 -16.04
CA ALA A 290 -0.38 12.08 -16.63
C ALA A 290 -1.79 11.54 -16.30
N ILE A 291 -2.26 11.76 -15.06
CA ILE A 291 -3.59 11.33 -14.59
C ILE A 291 -4.70 12.06 -15.32
N GLU A 292 -4.60 13.38 -15.48
CA GLU A 292 -5.58 14.18 -16.22
C GLU A 292 -5.75 13.69 -17.66
N LYS A 293 -4.65 13.38 -18.32
CA LYS A 293 -4.62 12.95 -19.73
C LYS A 293 -5.13 11.52 -19.93
N SER A 294 -4.79 10.59 -19.02
CA SER A 294 -4.93 9.15 -19.28
C SER A 294 -5.58 8.36 -18.15
N GLY A 295 -6.07 9.03 -17.10
CA GLY A 295 -6.65 8.41 -15.90
C GLY A 295 -5.60 8.03 -14.87
N LEU A 296 -6.05 7.43 -13.75
CA LEU A 296 -5.18 7.11 -12.63
C LEU A 296 -4.06 6.17 -13.06
N ARG A 297 -2.85 6.67 -12.96
CA ARG A 297 -1.59 5.95 -13.24
C ARG A 297 -0.49 6.50 -12.35
N GLY A 298 0.49 5.67 -12.09
CA GLY A 298 1.61 6.04 -11.23
C GLY A 298 2.75 5.04 -11.29
N GLN A 299 3.76 5.33 -10.50
CA GLN A 299 4.95 4.49 -10.35
C GLN A 299 5.14 4.14 -8.89
N VAL A 300 5.74 3.00 -8.61
CA VAL A 300 6.08 2.55 -7.27
C VAL A 300 7.57 2.28 -7.19
N THR A 301 8.19 2.75 -6.11
CA THR A 301 9.52 2.35 -5.70
C THR A 301 9.40 1.55 -4.40
N ALA A 302 9.99 0.37 -4.35
CA ALA A 302 9.94 -0.52 -3.19
C ALA A 302 11.33 -0.88 -2.68
N TRP A 303 11.44 -1.02 -1.36
CA TRP A 303 12.64 -1.51 -0.68
C TRP A 303 12.28 -2.70 0.19
N ASP A 304 13.17 -3.69 0.21
CA ASP A 304 13.06 -4.88 1.05
C ASP A 304 13.87 -4.71 2.32
N TRP A 305 13.35 -5.24 3.41
CA TRP A 305 14.09 -5.35 4.67
C TRP A 305 14.37 -6.81 5.03
N ALA A 306 15.57 -7.06 5.48
CA ALA A 306 15.97 -8.37 6.01
C ALA A 306 16.85 -8.21 7.27
N PRO A 307 16.63 -9.06 8.29
CA PRO A 307 17.44 -9.04 9.51
C PRO A 307 18.94 -9.14 9.22
N GLY A 308 19.75 -8.26 9.83
CA GLY A 308 21.19 -8.21 9.66
C GLY A 308 21.69 -7.56 8.37
N LYS A 309 20.81 -7.40 7.36
CA LYS A 309 21.12 -6.73 6.08
C LYS A 309 20.57 -5.31 6.02
N GLY A 310 19.47 -5.03 6.73
CA GLY A 310 18.76 -3.75 6.65
C GLY A 310 17.94 -3.61 5.38
N TRP A 311 17.70 -2.36 4.98
CA TRP A 311 16.92 -2.00 3.81
C TRP A 311 17.78 -1.98 2.54
N ALA A 312 17.28 -2.60 1.47
CA ALA A 312 17.88 -2.61 0.14
C ALA A 312 16.81 -2.45 -0.94
N SER A 313 17.22 -2.13 -2.17
CA SER A 313 16.29 -2.15 -3.31
C SER A 313 15.62 -3.51 -3.43
N SER A 314 14.29 -3.52 -3.65
CA SER A 314 13.53 -4.76 -3.77
C SER A 314 14.00 -5.61 -4.94
N GLY A 315 14.13 -6.91 -4.71
CA GLY A 315 14.61 -7.88 -5.70
C GLY A 315 13.51 -8.54 -6.51
N ASP A 316 13.92 -9.40 -7.45
CA ASP A 316 13.01 -10.29 -8.17
C ASP A 316 12.40 -11.32 -7.20
N GLY A 317 11.09 -11.57 -7.30
CA GLY A 317 10.38 -12.50 -6.42
C GLY A 317 10.19 -11.99 -4.97
N SER A 318 10.39 -10.71 -4.71
CA SER A 318 10.22 -10.10 -3.37
C SER A 318 8.83 -9.47 -3.15
N GLY A 319 7.88 -9.67 -4.07
CA GLY A 319 6.58 -9.00 -4.09
C GLY A 319 6.57 -7.86 -5.10
N VAL A 320 6.43 -6.60 -4.65
CA VAL A 320 6.54 -5.44 -5.55
C VAL A 320 8.02 -5.20 -5.89
N PRO A 321 8.41 -5.20 -7.17
CA PRO A 321 9.80 -4.96 -7.57
C PRO A 321 10.24 -3.53 -7.25
N HIS A 322 11.56 -3.29 -7.21
CA HIS A 322 12.12 -1.98 -6.84
C HIS A 322 11.53 -0.81 -7.61
N ARG A 323 11.25 -1.01 -8.91
CA ARG A 323 10.56 -0.04 -9.76
C ARG A 323 9.50 -0.74 -10.59
N CYS A 324 8.29 -0.28 -10.51
CA CYS A 324 7.20 -0.72 -11.37
C CYS A 324 6.18 0.41 -11.55
N GLY A 325 5.24 0.19 -12.46
CA GLY A 325 4.15 1.12 -12.70
C GLY A 325 2.79 0.51 -12.41
N PHE A 326 1.76 1.32 -12.64
CA PHE A 326 0.38 0.90 -12.70
C PHE A 326 -0.47 1.91 -13.48
N GLY A 327 -1.59 1.43 -14.01
CA GLY A 327 -2.61 2.30 -14.62
C GLY A 327 -2.60 2.31 -16.15
N TYR A 328 -1.73 1.58 -16.83
CA TYR A 328 -1.89 1.33 -18.25
C TYR A 328 -3.11 0.43 -18.47
N ARG A 329 -4.01 0.83 -19.38
CA ARG A 329 -5.27 0.12 -19.69
C ARG A 329 -5.41 -0.15 -21.20
N GLY A 330 -4.33 0.00 -21.93
CA GLY A 330 -4.30 -0.29 -23.36
C GLY A 330 -4.08 -1.77 -23.65
N ASP A 331 -4.13 -2.11 -24.92
CA ASP A 331 -3.84 -3.44 -25.44
C ASP A 331 -2.32 -3.69 -25.41
N LEU A 332 -1.89 -4.80 -24.79
CA LEU A 332 -0.47 -5.15 -24.65
C LEU A 332 0.15 -5.58 -25.99
N TYR A 333 -0.64 -6.19 -26.88
CA TYR A 333 -0.15 -6.57 -28.21
C TYR A 333 0.13 -5.35 -29.07
N VAL A 334 -0.77 -4.35 -29.05
CA VAL A 334 -0.56 -3.07 -29.72
C VAL A 334 0.65 -2.33 -29.13
N LEU A 335 0.85 -2.41 -27.82
CA LEU A 335 2.03 -1.85 -27.17
C LEU A 335 3.31 -2.57 -27.62
N ALA A 336 3.30 -3.91 -27.72
CA ALA A 336 4.41 -4.71 -28.23
C ALA A 336 4.76 -4.34 -29.67
N GLN A 337 3.77 -4.14 -30.55
CA GLN A 337 3.99 -3.65 -31.92
C GLN A 337 4.69 -2.29 -31.93
N ARG A 338 4.25 -1.34 -31.07
CA ARG A 338 4.90 -0.02 -30.96
C ARG A 338 6.36 -0.16 -30.50
N VAL A 339 6.63 -1.04 -29.54
CA VAL A 339 7.99 -1.35 -29.07
C VAL A 339 8.83 -1.91 -30.22
N ALA A 340 8.34 -2.90 -30.95
CA ALA A 340 9.05 -3.53 -32.06
C ALA A 340 9.38 -2.51 -33.18
N LEU A 341 8.43 -1.62 -33.50
CA LEU A 341 8.64 -0.55 -34.51
C LEU A 341 9.63 0.53 -34.03
N SER A 342 9.80 0.70 -32.74
CA SER A 342 10.72 1.70 -32.17
C SER A 342 12.15 1.18 -32.04
N MET A 343 12.39 -0.11 -32.32
CA MET A 343 13.72 -0.71 -32.23
C MET A 343 14.66 -0.20 -33.33
N ASN A 344 15.70 0.52 -32.92
CA ASN A 344 16.78 0.98 -33.78
C ASN A 344 18.04 0.15 -33.53
N GLY A 345 18.27 -0.88 -34.40
CA GLY A 345 19.41 -1.77 -34.25
C GLY A 345 19.11 -3.10 -33.54
N SER A 346 20.17 -3.77 -33.07
CA SER A 346 20.05 -5.10 -32.44
C SER A 346 19.68 -5.06 -30.97
N ALA A 347 19.95 -3.94 -30.28
CA ALA A 347 19.61 -3.74 -28.87
C ALA A 347 19.36 -2.24 -28.58
N MET A 348 18.56 -1.98 -27.56
CA MET A 348 18.22 -0.64 -27.08
C MET A 348 18.13 -0.65 -25.55
N ASP A 349 18.59 0.45 -24.94
CA ASP A 349 18.39 0.69 -23.51
C ASP A 349 16.91 0.89 -23.18
N TRP A 350 16.44 0.30 -22.08
CA TRP A 350 15.02 0.38 -21.70
C TRP A 350 14.57 1.80 -21.37
N ASP A 351 15.43 2.60 -20.72
CA ASP A 351 15.09 3.99 -20.39
C ASP A 351 14.94 4.85 -21.66
N ALA A 352 15.75 4.61 -22.69
CA ALA A 352 15.58 5.26 -23.99
C ALA A 352 14.26 4.85 -24.69
N LEU A 353 13.87 3.59 -24.57
CA LEU A 353 12.59 3.09 -25.09
C LEU A 353 11.41 3.74 -24.34
N VAL A 354 11.50 3.85 -23.02
CA VAL A 354 10.49 4.51 -22.16
C VAL A 354 10.32 5.99 -22.53
N GLN A 355 11.40 6.70 -22.88
CA GLN A 355 11.29 8.09 -23.37
C GLN A 355 10.46 8.17 -24.65
N SER A 356 10.59 7.20 -25.55
CA SER A 356 9.83 7.12 -26.80
C SER A 356 8.40 6.62 -26.60
N ILE A 357 8.19 5.72 -25.64
CA ILE A 357 6.90 5.08 -25.33
C ILE A 357 6.64 5.19 -23.83
N PRO A 358 6.18 6.36 -23.32
CA PRO A 358 5.97 6.58 -21.87
C PRO A 358 4.96 5.66 -21.22
N ASP A 359 4.07 5.00 -21.98
CA ASP A 359 3.11 4.03 -21.47
C ASP A 359 3.77 2.85 -20.74
N LEU A 360 5.00 2.49 -21.13
CA LEU A 360 5.79 1.43 -20.50
C LEU A 360 6.08 1.69 -19.01
N MET A 361 6.11 2.94 -18.58
CA MET A 361 6.28 3.31 -17.16
C MET A 361 5.07 2.94 -16.28
N PHE A 362 3.91 2.68 -16.88
CA PHE A 362 2.65 2.51 -16.18
C PHE A 362 2.10 1.09 -16.25
N LEU A 363 2.93 0.14 -16.67
CA LEU A 363 2.61 -1.28 -16.67
C LEU A 363 2.64 -1.84 -15.23
N PHE A 364 1.64 -2.63 -14.87
CA PHE A 364 1.74 -3.48 -13.68
C PHE A 364 2.90 -4.48 -13.83
N PRO A 365 3.46 -4.98 -12.73
CA PRO A 365 4.49 -6.02 -12.80
C PRO A 365 4.08 -7.23 -13.65
N GLN A 366 2.83 -7.68 -13.53
CA GLN A 366 2.31 -8.81 -14.32
C GLN A 366 2.14 -8.46 -15.80
N ASP A 367 1.65 -7.25 -16.12
CA ASP A 367 1.50 -6.80 -17.52
C ASP A 367 2.87 -6.66 -18.21
N LEU A 368 3.89 -6.26 -17.46
CA LEU A 368 5.27 -6.22 -17.97
C LEU A 368 5.79 -7.62 -18.32
N LEU A 369 5.43 -8.64 -17.54
CA LEU A 369 5.78 -10.04 -17.86
C LEU A 369 5.06 -10.51 -19.13
N PHE A 370 3.76 -10.23 -19.24
CA PHE A 370 3.00 -10.56 -20.45
C PHE A 370 3.52 -9.82 -21.68
N LEU A 371 3.85 -8.52 -21.55
CA LEU A 371 4.46 -7.77 -22.64
C LEU A 371 5.80 -8.38 -23.07
N ALA A 372 6.63 -8.79 -22.11
CA ALA A 372 7.93 -9.43 -22.41
C ALA A 372 7.76 -10.76 -23.13
N ASP A 373 6.75 -11.56 -22.74
CA ASP A 373 6.40 -12.82 -23.41
C ASP A 373 5.94 -12.60 -24.87
N ILE A 374 5.04 -11.64 -25.09
CA ILE A 374 4.58 -11.25 -26.44
C ILE A 374 5.77 -10.77 -27.30
N LEU A 375 6.65 -9.94 -26.75
CA LEU A 375 7.83 -9.44 -27.45
C LEU A 375 8.79 -10.57 -27.84
N GLU A 376 8.99 -11.54 -26.95
CA GLU A 376 9.88 -12.69 -27.21
C GLU A 376 9.26 -13.66 -28.23
N THR A 377 7.96 -13.92 -28.12
CA THR A 377 7.28 -14.94 -28.94
C THR A 377 6.96 -14.44 -30.36
N ASP A 378 6.41 -13.21 -30.47
CA ASP A 378 5.85 -12.72 -31.73
C ASP A 378 6.75 -11.72 -32.46
N PHE A 379 7.73 -11.13 -31.78
CA PHE A 379 8.62 -10.09 -32.33
C PHE A 379 10.12 -10.44 -32.26
N GLU A 380 10.48 -11.60 -31.69
CA GLU A 380 11.88 -12.04 -31.51
C GLU A 380 12.72 -11.05 -30.70
N LEU A 381 12.08 -10.35 -29.76
CA LEU A 381 12.68 -9.34 -28.90
C LEU A 381 12.71 -9.82 -27.45
N LYS A 382 13.89 -9.85 -26.84
CA LYS A 382 14.07 -10.25 -25.44
C LYS A 382 14.30 -9.07 -24.53
N VAL A 383 13.51 -8.96 -23.48
CA VAL A 383 13.67 -7.96 -22.40
C VAL A 383 14.65 -8.52 -21.37
N LEU A 384 15.78 -7.88 -21.21
CA LEU A 384 16.75 -8.16 -20.14
C LEU A 384 16.40 -7.36 -18.89
N ARG A 385 16.31 -8.06 -17.76
CA ARG A 385 15.96 -7.50 -16.47
C ARG A 385 17.08 -7.68 -15.47
N ASP A 386 17.21 -6.72 -14.56
CA ASP A 386 18.07 -6.80 -13.40
C ASP A 386 17.20 -6.59 -12.16
N MET A 387 17.18 -7.57 -11.26
CA MET A 387 16.33 -7.55 -10.06
C MET A 387 14.85 -7.21 -10.35
N GLY A 388 14.29 -7.81 -11.41
CA GLY A 388 12.90 -7.58 -11.84
C GLY A 388 12.65 -6.29 -12.63
N VAL A 389 13.63 -5.40 -12.72
CA VAL A 389 13.54 -4.12 -13.44
C VAL A 389 14.12 -4.27 -14.86
N PRO A 390 13.36 -3.93 -15.93
CA PRO A 390 13.89 -3.93 -17.28
C PRO A 390 15.10 -2.98 -17.42
N ARG A 391 16.13 -3.45 -18.12
CA ARG A 391 17.34 -2.67 -18.40
C ARG A 391 17.58 -2.45 -19.88
N GLN A 392 17.32 -3.49 -20.66
CA GLN A 392 17.61 -3.47 -22.08
C GLN A 392 16.61 -4.35 -22.82
N ILE A 393 16.36 -4.07 -24.09
CA ILE A 393 15.66 -4.92 -25.01
C ILE A 393 16.57 -5.18 -26.22
N GLY A 394 16.58 -6.41 -26.72
CA GLY A 394 17.41 -6.78 -27.87
C GLY A 394 16.79 -7.87 -28.71
N ARG A 395 17.26 -8.00 -29.97
CA ARG A 395 16.86 -9.11 -30.84
C ARG A 395 17.42 -10.42 -30.30
N ARG A 396 16.62 -11.47 -30.38
CA ARG A 396 17.06 -12.83 -30.06
C ARG A 396 18.11 -13.24 -31.11
N ILE A 397 19.29 -13.62 -30.62
CA ILE A 397 20.38 -14.14 -31.47
C ILE A 397 20.15 -15.64 -31.72
#